data_e2b57b99038ef138172dea1c3dded0b5
#
_entry.id   e2b57b99038ef138172dea1c3dded0b5
#
_cell.length_a   1.000
_cell.length_b   1.000
_cell.length_c   1.000
_cell.angle_alpha   90.00
_cell.angle_beta   90.00
_cell.angle_gamma   90.00
#
_symmetry.space_group_name_H-M   'P 1'
#
loop_
_entity.id
_entity.type
_entity.pdbx_description
1 polymer ?
#
loop_
_entity_poly.entity_id
_entity_poly.type
_entity_poly.pdbx_seq_one_letter_code
_entity_poly.pdbx_strand_id
1 'polypeptide(L)'
;VPGVGEYSINPDGSITFTPDKQFVGKPDPITVKRVDKNGTTVTATYSPEFAKVTPTGKDATSTNIKGHVQTGKPVFEAGNPLVPIDETLAPSFEDGSKEKTIPGQGTYTIAPDGTVTFSPEADFLGQGSGVTLVRRDKNGTSVTARYIPTVVAPSTSKDSVSSGRKGQAQTGTPTFEGAIDQAVAPTFADS
;
A
#
# COMPACT_ATOMS: atom_id res chain seq x y z
N VAL A 1 29.90 16.54 8.22
CA VAL A 1 29.53 16.01 9.55
C VAL A 1 28.90 14.65 9.32
N PRO A 2 29.54 13.55 9.77
CA PRO A 2 29.00 12.20 9.59
C PRO A 2 27.57 12.04 10.11
N GLY A 3 26.68 11.43 9.29
CA GLY A 3 25.27 11.22 9.62
C GLY A 3 24.39 12.46 9.55
N VAL A 4 24.94 13.60 9.16
CA VAL A 4 24.24 14.89 9.08
C VAL A 4 24.32 15.47 7.66
N GLY A 5 25.53 15.57 7.08
CA GLY A 5 25.75 16.13 5.75
C GLY A 5 27.01 16.97 5.64
N GLU A 6 27.16 17.69 4.54
CA GLU A 6 28.36 18.45 4.20
C GLU A 6 28.02 19.86 3.77
N TYR A 7 28.82 20.84 4.25
CA TYR A 7 28.80 22.22 3.81
C TYR A 7 29.87 22.49 2.73
N SER A 8 29.52 23.24 1.71
CA SER A 8 30.43 23.75 0.69
C SER A 8 30.20 25.22 0.44
N ILE A 9 31.27 25.95 0.07
CA ILE A 9 31.22 27.36 -0.33
C ILE A 9 31.40 27.41 -1.86
N ASN A 10 30.47 28.04 -2.54
CA ASN A 10 30.49 28.22 -4.00
C ASN A 10 31.37 29.45 -4.36
N PRO A 11 31.86 29.51 -5.63
CA PRO A 11 32.70 30.65 -6.08
C PRO A 11 32.00 32.01 -5.98
N ASP A 12 30.68 32.07 -6.03
CA ASP A 12 29.89 33.30 -5.86
C ASP A 12 29.73 33.72 -4.39
N GLY A 13 30.23 32.89 -3.44
CA GLY A 13 30.14 33.11 -2.00
C GLY A 13 28.85 32.57 -1.36
N SER A 14 27.99 31.92 -2.11
CA SER A 14 26.85 31.21 -1.53
C SER A 14 27.30 29.91 -0.83
N ILE A 15 26.51 29.46 0.16
CA ILE A 15 26.80 28.26 0.93
C ILE A 15 25.75 27.20 0.55
N THR A 16 26.22 26.02 0.17
CA THR A 16 25.38 24.84 -0.03
C THR A 16 25.56 23.89 1.13
N PHE A 17 24.47 23.36 1.66
CA PHE A 17 24.47 22.19 2.56
C PHE A 17 23.81 21.02 1.86
N THR A 18 24.53 19.91 1.75
CA THR A 18 24.04 18.65 1.21
C THR A 18 23.77 17.70 2.37
N PRO A 19 22.50 17.45 2.74
CA PRO A 19 22.18 16.57 3.85
C PRO A 19 22.42 15.10 3.50
N ASP A 20 22.72 14.29 4.51
CA ASP A 20 22.60 12.84 4.39
C ASP A 20 21.13 12.46 4.17
N LYS A 21 20.85 11.40 3.39
CA LYS A 21 19.50 11.04 2.92
C LYS A 21 18.45 10.89 4.01
N GLN A 22 18.86 10.51 5.21
CA GLN A 22 17.96 10.30 6.36
C GLN A 22 17.99 11.44 7.38
N PHE A 23 18.80 12.48 7.13
CA PHE A 23 18.91 13.57 8.08
C PHE A 23 17.62 14.41 8.14
N VAL A 24 17.17 14.67 9.35
CA VAL A 24 16.01 15.53 9.68
C VAL A 24 16.40 16.46 10.82
N GLY A 25 15.95 17.69 10.77
CA GLY A 25 16.21 18.69 11.80
C GLY A 25 17.18 19.78 11.33
N LYS A 26 17.93 20.35 12.28
CA LYS A 26 18.86 21.46 12.05
C LYS A 26 20.27 20.95 12.28
N PRO A 27 21.15 20.97 11.24
CA PRO A 27 22.57 20.74 11.47
C PRO A 27 23.16 21.91 12.25
N ASP A 28 24.34 21.71 12.84
CA ASP A 28 25.07 22.78 13.46
C ASP A 28 25.34 23.91 12.45
N PRO A 29 25.07 25.18 12.79
CA PRO A 29 25.29 26.29 11.89
C PRO A 29 26.75 26.42 11.49
N ILE A 30 27.01 26.86 10.25
CA ILE A 30 28.35 27.19 9.82
C ILE A 30 28.53 28.72 9.77
N THR A 31 29.64 29.20 10.30
CA THR A 31 30.03 30.61 10.23
C THR A 31 31.07 30.84 9.15
N VAL A 32 30.77 31.73 8.25
CA VAL A 32 31.70 32.16 7.20
C VAL A 32 32.24 33.55 7.51
N LYS A 33 33.44 33.82 7.07
CA LYS A 33 34.11 35.11 7.27
C LYS A 33 34.50 35.72 5.93
N ARG A 34 34.46 37.03 5.87
CA ARG A 34 35.04 37.85 4.80
C ARG A 34 35.88 38.97 5.40
N VAL A 35 36.79 39.52 4.62
CA VAL A 35 37.62 40.62 5.03
C VAL A 35 37.29 41.81 4.15
N ASP A 36 37.08 42.99 4.77
CA ASP A 36 36.85 44.22 4.04
C ASP A 36 38.16 44.78 3.46
N LYS A 37 38.06 45.90 2.72
CA LYS A 37 39.24 46.57 2.11
C LYS A 37 40.23 47.12 3.12
N ASN A 38 39.84 47.28 4.37
CA ASN A 38 40.68 47.78 5.47
C ASN A 38 41.32 46.62 6.26
N GLY A 39 41.08 45.36 5.89
CA GLY A 39 41.59 44.20 6.59
C GLY A 39 40.71 43.74 7.79
N THR A 40 39.55 44.36 7.98
CA THR A 40 38.63 43.98 9.06
C THR A 40 37.85 42.72 8.71
N THR A 41 37.82 41.72 9.59
CA THR A 41 37.06 40.51 9.42
C THR A 41 35.59 40.73 9.82
N VAL A 42 34.67 40.36 8.96
CA VAL A 42 33.25 40.28 9.21
C VAL A 42 32.75 38.81 9.04
N THR A 43 31.81 38.41 9.86
CA THR A 43 31.28 37.03 9.89
C THR A 43 29.78 37.02 9.69
N ALA A 44 29.29 35.93 9.06
CA ALA A 44 27.84 35.62 8.92
C ALA A 44 27.63 34.13 9.09
N THR A 45 26.48 33.76 9.62
CA THR A 45 26.12 32.35 9.90
C THR A 45 25.02 31.88 8.98
N TYR A 46 25.14 30.65 8.49
CA TYR A 46 24.11 29.95 7.72
C TYR A 46 23.58 28.78 8.54
N SER A 47 22.25 28.66 8.64
CA SER A 47 21.53 27.66 9.45
C SER A 47 20.39 27.05 8.63
N PRO A 48 20.61 25.93 7.91
CA PRO A 48 19.55 25.22 7.20
C PRO A 48 18.67 24.40 8.15
N GLU A 49 17.46 24.04 7.70
CA GLU A 49 16.53 23.16 8.42
C GLU A 49 15.87 22.18 7.44
N PHE A 50 15.74 20.92 7.87
CA PHE A 50 15.18 19.83 7.05
C PHE A 50 13.99 19.17 7.74
N ALA A 51 12.83 19.22 7.09
CA ALA A 51 11.62 18.56 7.57
C ALA A 51 11.64 17.07 7.24
N LYS A 52 10.98 16.28 8.10
CA LYS A 52 10.77 14.85 7.86
C LYS A 52 9.89 14.65 6.62
N VAL A 53 10.32 13.73 5.73
CA VAL A 53 9.53 13.21 4.62
C VAL A 53 9.07 11.81 4.98
N THR A 54 7.76 11.55 4.95
CA THR A 54 7.18 10.24 5.31
C THR A 54 6.28 9.79 4.18
N PRO A 55 6.63 8.72 3.43
CA PRO A 55 5.75 8.12 2.44
C PRO A 55 4.54 7.47 3.12
N THR A 56 3.45 7.29 2.38
CA THR A 56 2.22 6.67 2.86
C THR A 56 1.87 5.43 2.06
N GLY A 57 1.20 4.46 2.70
CA GLY A 57 0.69 3.25 2.08
C GLY A 57 -0.82 3.15 2.22
N LYS A 58 -1.49 2.67 1.17
CA LYS A 58 -2.92 2.40 1.15
C LYS A 58 -3.14 0.91 0.90
N ASP A 59 -3.91 0.28 1.77
CA ASP A 59 -4.24 -1.14 1.69
C ASP A 59 -5.09 -1.46 0.46
N ALA A 60 -4.95 -2.70 -0.02
CA ALA A 60 -5.80 -3.27 -1.06
C ALA A 60 -6.61 -4.43 -0.49
N THR A 61 -7.82 -4.59 -0.98
CA THR A 61 -8.70 -5.72 -0.67
C THR A 61 -9.22 -6.35 -1.94
N SER A 62 -9.63 -7.60 -1.86
CA SER A 62 -10.37 -8.28 -2.93
C SER A 62 -11.39 -9.24 -2.35
N THR A 63 -12.39 -9.60 -3.14
CA THR A 63 -13.37 -10.62 -2.79
C THR A 63 -13.62 -11.51 -4.00
N ASN A 64 -13.58 -12.82 -3.81
CA ASN A 64 -13.91 -13.79 -4.85
C ASN A 64 -14.51 -15.06 -4.23
N ILE A 65 -15.09 -15.91 -5.05
CA ILE A 65 -15.71 -17.16 -4.62
C ILE A 65 -14.64 -18.22 -4.30
N LYS A 66 -15.03 -19.19 -3.47
CA LYS A 66 -14.20 -20.33 -3.03
C LYS A 66 -13.44 -20.99 -4.20
N GLY A 67 -12.15 -21.23 -3.99
CA GLY A 67 -11.27 -21.89 -4.95
C GLY A 67 -10.74 -20.99 -6.09
N HIS A 68 -11.13 -19.72 -6.16
CA HIS A 68 -10.66 -18.80 -7.19
C HIS A 68 -9.52 -17.91 -6.69
N VAL A 69 -8.49 -17.80 -7.51
CA VAL A 69 -7.35 -16.90 -7.29
C VAL A 69 -7.82 -15.45 -7.29
N GLN A 70 -7.21 -14.64 -6.44
CA GLN A 70 -7.50 -13.20 -6.31
C GLN A 70 -6.23 -12.39 -6.39
N THR A 71 -6.35 -11.15 -6.80
CA THR A 71 -5.24 -10.20 -6.83
C THR A 71 -5.61 -8.89 -6.16
N GLY A 72 -4.60 -8.22 -5.63
CA GLY A 72 -4.72 -6.88 -5.12
C GLY A 72 -3.37 -6.15 -5.18
N LYS A 73 -3.42 -4.85 -5.37
CA LYS A 73 -2.22 -4.02 -5.47
C LYS A 73 -2.30 -2.87 -4.47
N PRO A 74 -1.65 -2.99 -3.30
CA PRO A 74 -1.49 -1.88 -2.38
C PRO A 74 -0.78 -0.71 -3.07
N VAL A 75 -1.17 0.51 -2.73
CA VAL A 75 -0.64 1.73 -3.32
C VAL A 75 0.31 2.41 -2.34
N PHE A 76 1.42 2.93 -2.84
CA PHE A 76 2.41 3.66 -2.06
C PHE A 76 2.61 5.04 -2.67
N GLU A 77 2.55 6.06 -1.84
CA GLU A 77 2.68 7.45 -2.27
C GLU A 77 3.88 8.11 -1.59
N ALA A 78 4.59 8.92 -2.34
CA ALA A 78 5.70 9.70 -1.83
C ALA A 78 5.23 10.74 -0.80
N GLY A 79 5.96 10.90 0.28
CA GLY A 79 5.71 11.97 1.25
C GLY A 79 6.05 13.36 0.70
N ASN A 80 6.92 13.41 -0.32
CA ASN A 80 7.29 14.61 -1.05
C ASN A 80 7.69 14.23 -2.48
N PRO A 81 7.26 14.97 -3.52
CA PRO A 81 7.61 14.68 -4.91
C PRO A 81 9.13 14.61 -5.20
N LEU A 82 9.94 15.33 -4.42
CA LEU A 82 11.40 15.30 -4.54
C LEU A 82 12.03 14.04 -3.94
N VAL A 83 11.26 13.26 -3.17
CA VAL A 83 11.69 11.99 -2.56
C VAL A 83 10.68 10.90 -2.94
N PRO A 84 10.65 10.48 -4.21
CA PRO A 84 9.68 9.48 -4.70
C PRO A 84 9.94 8.10 -4.08
N ILE A 85 8.96 7.21 -4.20
CA ILE A 85 9.16 5.79 -3.92
C ILE A 85 10.28 5.26 -4.82
N ASP A 86 11.17 4.44 -4.26
CA ASP A 86 12.28 3.86 -5.01
C ASP A 86 11.81 2.66 -5.84
N GLU A 87 11.52 2.92 -7.10
CA GLU A 87 11.06 1.89 -8.06
C GLU A 87 12.19 0.92 -8.47
N THR A 88 13.46 1.22 -8.14
CA THR A 88 14.58 0.30 -8.39
C THR A 88 14.62 -0.85 -7.37
N LEU A 89 13.95 -0.70 -6.23
CA LEU A 89 13.81 -1.71 -5.21
C LEU A 89 12.47 -2.43 -5.39
N ALA A 90 12.52 -3.70 -5.76
CA ALA A 90 11.30 -4.51 -5.88
C ALA A 90 10.61 -4.64 -4.52
N PRO A 91 9.26 -4.50 -4.46
CA PRO A 91 8.49 -4.68 -3.24
C PRO A 91 8.69 -6.10 -2.67
N SER A 92 8.64 -6.24 -1.36
CA SER A 92 8.69 -7.52 -0.67
C SER A 92 7.64 -7.60 0.43
N PHE A 93 7.38 -8.79 0.94
CA PHE A 93 6.69 -8.93 2.21
C PHE A 93 7.58 -8.44 3.36
N GLU A 94 6.98 -8.23 4.52
CA GLU A 94 7.66 -7.67 5.71
C GLU A 94 8.88 -8.49 6.16
N ASP A 95 8.83 -9.82 5.93
CA ASP A 95 9.94 -10.76 6.20
C ASP A 95 10.99 -10.82 5.08
N GLY A 96 10.85 -9.98 4.04
CA GLY A 96 11.74 -9.93 2.87
C GLY A 96 11.43 -10.98 1.79
N SER A 97 10.50 -11.89 2.02
CA SER A 97 10.12 -12.94 1.06
C SER A 97 9.28 -12.39 -0.10
N LYS A 98 9.13 -13.20 -1.15
CA LYS A 98 8.24 -12.96 -2.29
C LYS A 98 7.05 -13.90 -2.33
N GLU A 99 7.06 -14.90 -1.45
CA GLU A 99 6.02 -15.89 -1.30
C GLU A 99 5.78 -16.15 0.19
N LYS A 100 4.52 -16.31 0.58
CA LYS A 100 4.13 -16.62 1.96
C LYS A 100 2.92 -17.52 1.97
N THR A 101 3.07 -18.71 2.55
CA THR A 101 1.96 -19.64 2.78
C THR A 101 1.45 -19.49 4.21
N ILE A 102 0.13 -19.36 4.34
CA ILE A 102 -0.56 -19.37 5.62
C ILE A 102 -1.41 -20.63 5.67
N PRO A 103 -1.02 -21.62 6.50
CA PRO A 103 -1.74 -22.90 6.59
C PRO A 103 -3.23 -22.70 6.90
N GLY A 104 -4.10 -23.44 6.21
CA GLY A 104 -5.56 -23.32 6.33
C GLY A 104 -6.16 -22.12 5.61
N GLN A 105 -5.37 -21.29 4.94
CA GLN A 105 -5.86 -20.15 4.18
C GLN A 105 -5.42 -20.19 2.71
N GLY A 106 -4.12 -20.26 2.44
CA GLY A 106 -3.58 -20.25 1.09
C GLY A 106 -2.19 -19.63 0.97
N THR A 107 -1.76 -19.39 -0.27
CA THR A 107 -0.44 -18.86 -0.60
C THR A 107 -0.55 -17.49 -1.26
N TYR A 108 0.27 -16.57 -0.78
CA TYR A 108 0.45 -15.22 -1.32
C TYR A 108 1.75 -15.16 -2.09
N THR A 109 1.74 -14.56 -3.29
CA THR A 109 2.94 -14.24 -4.07
C THR A 109 2.91 -12.78 -4.48
N ILE A 110 4.09 -12.14 -4.57
CA ILE A 110 4.21 -10.74 -4.98
C ILE A 110 4.99 -10.62 -6.29
N ALA A 111 4.40 -9.94 -7.26
CA ALA A 111 5.04 -9.63 -8.53
C ALA A 111 5.97 -8.39 -8.41
N PRO A 112 6.92 -8.20 -9.34
CA PRO A 112 7.83 -7.04 -9.32
C PRO A 112 7.13 -5.68 -9.33
N ASP A 113 5.94 -5.60 -9.90
CA ASP A 113 5.13 -4.37 -9.96
C ASP A 113 4.34 -4.09 -8.66
N GLY A 114 4.45 -4.99 -7.65
CA GLY A 114 3.74 -4.88 -6.37
C GLY A 114 2.35 -5.51 -6.35
N THR A 115 1.90 -6.14 -7.44
CA THR A 115 0.65 -6.91 -7.44
C THR A 115 0.83 -8.18 -6.60
N VAL A 116 -0.06 -8.37 -5.64
CA VAL A 116 -0.12 -9.59 -4.83
C VAL A 116 -1.18 -10.51 -5.39
N THR A 117 -0.83 -11.78 -5.58
CA THR A 117 -1.75 -12.85 -5.92
C THR A 117 -1.99 -13.71 -4.70
N PHE A 118 -3.24 -14.00 -4.39
CA PHE A 118 -3.65 -14.95 -3.35
C PHE A 118 -4.30 -16.17 -4.00
N SER A 119 -3.72 -17.33 -3.74
CA SER A 119 -4.25 -18.64 -4.13
C SER A 119 -4.81 -19.32 -2.89
N PRO A 120 -6.15 -19.32 -2.68
CA PRO A 120 -6.75 -19.90 -1.49
C PRO A 120 -6.62 -21.43 -1.48
N GLU A 121 -6.54 -22.03 -0.27
CA GLU A 121 -6.76 -23.47 -0.12
C GLU A 121 -8.20 -23.83 -0.49
N ALA A 122 -8.40 -25.06 -0.96
CA ALA A 122 -9.68 -25.51 -1.55
C ALA A 122 -10.89 -25.30 -0.62
N ASP A 123 -10.71 -25.37 0.69
CA ASP A 123 -11.80 -25.27 1.67
C ASP A 123 -11.81 -23.95 2.44
N PHE A 124 -10.90 -23.03 2.13
CA PHE A 124 -10.85 -21.75 2.81
C PHE A 124 -12.07 -20.87 2.47
N LEU A 125 -12.71 -20.34 3.50
CA LEU A 125 -13.79 -19.36 3.45
C LEU A 125 -13.54 -18.27 4.51
N GLY A 126 -13.97 -17.06 4.21
CA GLY A 126 -13.83 -15.91 5.09
C GLY A 126 -12.71 -14.96 4.69
N GLN A 127 -12.42 -14.01 5.56
CA GLN A 127 -11.34 -13.04 5.35
C GLN A 127 -10.00 -13.69 5.67
N GLY A 128 -9.05 -13.61 4.74
CA GLY A 128 -7.67 -14.02 4.94
C GLY A 128 -6.95 -13.09 5.91
N SER A 129 -5.92 -13.61 6.58
CA SER A 129 -5.06 -12.81 7.47
C SER A 129 -4.35 -11.67 6.72
N GLY A 130 -4.24 -11.81 5.40
CA GLY A 130 -3.53 -10.85 4.55
C GLY A 130 -2.02 -10.89 4.74
N VAL A 131 -1.35 -10.06 3.94
CA VAL A 131 0.11 -9.88 3.97
C VAL A 131 0.44 -8.39 3.96
N THR A 132 1.56 -8.04 4.61
CA THR A 132 2.10 -6.68 4.63
C THR A 132 3.22 -6.58 3.61
N LEU A 133 3.13 -5.58 2.73
CA LEU A 133 4.17 -5.23 1.77
C LEU A 133 4.99 -4.08 2.31
N VAL A 134 6.27 -4.08 1.97
CA VAL A 134 7.22 -3.02 2.31
C VAL A 134 7.78 -2.41 1.03
N ARG A 135 7.79 -1.09 0.97
CA ARG A 135 8.50 -0.27 -0.02
C ARG A 135 9.39 0.74 0.71
N ARG A 136 10.27 1.37 -0.04
CA ARG A 136 11.12 2.47 0.47
C ARG A 136 11.07 3.64 -0.48
N ASP A 137 11.22 4.84 0.07
CA ASP A 137 11.47 6.02 -0.75
C ASP A 137 12.96 6.13 -1.13
N LYS A 138 13.31 7.12 -1.95
CA LYS A 138 14.70 7.38 -2.38
C LYS A 138 15.65 7.76 -1.26
N ASN A 139 15.13 8.17 -0.11
CA ASN A 139 15.92 8.39 1.11
C ASN A 139 16.10 7.10 1.94
N GLY A 140 15.43 5.99 1.58
CA GLY A 140 15.44 4.72 2.29
C GLY A 140 14.42 4.63 3.43
N THR A 141 13.50 5.60 3.57
CA THR A 141 12.42 5.54 4.55
C THR A 141 11.43 4.46 4.15
N SER A 142 11.17 3.52 5.07
CA SER A 142 10.24 2.42 4.81
C SER A 142 8.79 2.87 4.97
N VAL A 143 7.93 2.27 4.15
CA VAL A 143 6.48 2.41 4.19
C VAL A 143 5.84 1.03 3.98
N THR A 144 4.72 0.78 4.66
CA THR A 144 4.00 -0.49 4.56
C THR A 144 2.56 -0.27 4.11
N ALA A 145 2.01 -1.28 3.44
CA ALA A 145 0.59 -1.39 3.14
C ALA A 145 0.21 -2.87 3.07
N ARG A 146 -1.06 -3.20 3.32
CA ARG A 146 -1.54 -4.57 3.38
C ARG A 146 -2.36 -4.95 2.16
N TYR A 147 -2.36 -6.22 1.84
CA TYR A 147 -3.35 -6.84 0.97
C TYR A 147 -4.16 -7.86 1.77
N ILE A 148 -5.50 -7.76 1.73
CA ILE A 148 -6.42 -8.57 2.53
C ILE A 148 -7.50 -9.13 1.60
N PRO A 149 -7.44 -10.43 1.23
CA PRO A 149 -8.46 -11.09 0.42
C PRO A 149 -9.63 -11.57 1.29
N THR A 150 -10.82 -11.68 0.68
CA THR A 150 -11.98 -12.35 1.27
C THR A 150 -12.47 -13.43 0.31
N VAL A 151 -12.71 -14.63 0.82
CA VAL A 151 -13.26 -15.75 0.05
C VAL A 151 -14.68 -16.03 0.50
N VAL A 152 -15.63 -15.98 -0.42
CA VAL A 152 -17.04 -16.22 -0.15
C VAL A 152 -17.51 -17.56 -0.72
N ALA A 153 -18.55 -18.12 -0.14
CA ALA A 153 -19.18 -19.33 -0.67
C ALA A 153 -19.79 -19.04 -2.05
N PRO A 154 -19.80 -20.01 -2.99
CA PRO A 154 -20.55 -19.90 -4.22
C PRO A 154 -22.04 -19.67 -3.90
N SER A 155 -22.73 -18.90 -4.74
CA SER A 155 -24.16 -18.72 -4.62
C SER A 155 -24.89 -20.01 -5.02
N THR A 156 -25.93 -20.35 -4.27
CA THR A 156 -26.78 -21.52 -4.49
C THR A 156 -28.24 -21.11 -4.50
N SER A 157 -29.10 -21.95 -5.08
CA SER A 157 -30.54 -21.74 -5.07
C SER A 157 -31.24 -23.03 -4.66
N LYS A 158 -32.46 -22.88 -4.13
CA LYS A 158 -33.35 -23.98 -3.82
C LYS A 158 -34.71 -23.67 -4.39
N ASP A 159 -35.22 -24.62 -5.16
CA ASP A 159 -36.51 -24.53 -5.78
C ASP A 159 -37.65 -24.54 -4.75
N SER A 160 -38.74 -23.88 -5.10
CA SER A 160 -39.99 -23.90 -4.35
C SER A 160 -41.07 -24.60 -5.15
N VAL A 161 -41.77 -25.52 -4.54
CA VAL A 161 -42.87 -26.25 -5.16
C VAL A 161 -44.15 -25.93 -4.39
N SER A 162 -45.22 -25.69 -5.13
CA SER A 162 -46.55 -25.53 -4.56
C SER A 162 -47.56 -26.46 -5.28
N SER A 163 -48.59 -26.86 -4.57
CA SER A 163 -49.69 -27.64 -5.12
C SER A 163 -51.02 -27.08 -4.65
N GLY A 164 -52.04 -27.11 -5.52
CA GLY A 164 -53.37 -26.56 -5.22
C GLY A 164 -54.44 -27.09 -6.13
N ARG A 165 -55.69 -26.65 -5.92
CA ARG A 165 -56.82 -27.05 -6.73
C ARG A 165 -56.94 -26.22 -8.01
N LYS A 166 -57.57 -26.77 -9.02
CA LYS A 166 -57.84 -26.08 -10.28
C LYS A 166 -58.49 -24.71 -10.03
N GLY A 167 -57.95 -23.67 -10.66
CA GLY A 167 -58.47 -22.28 -10.60
C GLY A 167 -58.03 -21.50 -9.37
N GLN A 168 -57.20 -22.04 -8.48
CA GLN A 168 -56.63 -21.33 -7.34
C GLN A 168 -55.21 -20.87 -7.65
N ALA A 169 -54.94 -19.57 -7.34
CA ALA A 169 -53.59 -19.04 -7.37
C ALA A 169 -52.73 -19.73 -6.32
N GLN A 170 -51.46 -19.90 -6.62
CA GLN A 170 -50.47 -20.49 -5.75
C GLN A 170 -49.25 -19.58 -5.61
N THR A 171 -48.63 -19.62 -4.48
CA THR A 171 -47.41 -18.85 -4.19
C THR A 171 -46.29 -19.81 -3.83
N GLY A 172 -45.11 -19.58 -4.36
CA GLY A 172 -43.88 -20.26 -4.00
C GLY A 172 -42.79 -19.23 -3.73
N THR A 173 -41.86 -19.57 -2.85
CA THR A 173 -40.72 -18.74 -2.53
C THR A 173 -39.43 -19.52 -2.72
N PRO A 174 -38.81 -19.49 -3.90
CA PRO A 174 -37.43 -19.98 -4.08
C PRO A 174 -36.48 -19.25 -3.15
N THR A 175 -35.48 -19.95 -2.67
CA THR A 175 -34.45 -19.32 -1.82
C THR A 175 -33.11 -19.28 -2.53
N PHE A 176 -32.33 -18.24 -2.25
CA PHE A 176 -31.00 -18.02 -2.77
C PHE A 176 -30.04 -17.79 -1.60
N GLU A 177 -28.89 -18.44 -1.62
CA GLU A 177 -27.87 -18.37 -0.57
C GLU A 177 -26.51 -18.01 -1.17
N GLY A 178 -25.61 -17.46 -0.37
CA GLY A 178 -24.27 -17.04 -0.79
C GLY A 178 -24.18 -15.52 -1.03
N ALA A 179 -23.32 -15.11 -1.95
CA ALA A 179 -23.05 -13.68 -2.24
C ALA A 179 -24.12 -13.08 -3.19
N ILE A 180 -25.38 -13.11 -2.80
CA ILE A 180 -26.49 -12.54 -3.56
C ILE A 180 -26.55 -11.03 -3.35
N ASP A 181 -26.64 -10.27 -4.43
CA ASP A 181 -26.89 -8.83 -4.37
C ASP A 181 -28.35 -8.55 -3.95
N GLN A 182 -28.54 -8.21 -2.70
CA GLN A 182 -29.86 -7.91 -2.12
C GLN A 182 -30.48 -6.60 -2.64
N ALA A 183 -29.70 -5.75 -3.31
CA ALA A 183 -30.19 -4.52 -3.93
C ALA A 183 -30.88 -4.76 -5.28
N VAL A 184 -30.65 -5.93 -5.87
CA VAL A 184 -31.24 -6.35 -7.15
C VAL A 184 -32.45 -7.25 -6.89
N ALA A 185 -33.65 -6.77 -7.29
CA ALA A 185 -34.88 -7.56 -7.18
C ALA A 185 -34.81 -8.78 -8.11
N PRO A 186 -35.39 -9.93 -7.70
CA PRO A 186 -35.47 -11.11 -8.57
C PRO A 186 -36.38 -10.84 -9.80
N THR A 187 -35.95 -11.37 -10.95
CA THR A 187 -36.69 -11.32 -12.22
C THR A 187 -36.85 -12.71 -12.78
N PHE A 188 -37.75 -12.90 -13.77
CA PHE A 188 -37.82 -14.14 -14.51
C PHE A 188 -36.60 -14.31 -15.43
N ALA A 189 -36.09 -15.53 -15.54
CA ALA A 189 -34.89 -15.82 -16.34
C ALA A 189 -35.11 -15.58 -17.85
N ASP A 190 -36.34 -15.65 -18.30
CA ASP A 190 -36.75 -15.52 -19.70
C ASP A 190 -37.30 -14.12 -20.03
N SER A 191 -37.07 -13.12 -19.21
CA SER A 191 -37.54 -11.73 -19.37
C SER A 191 -36.50 -10.80 -19.94
#